data_d04d1bdfeb5fd6e14a9c1a56a956db6a
#
_entry.id   d04d1bdfeb5fd6e14a9c1a56a956db6a
#
_cell.length_a   1.000
_cell.length_b   1.000
_cell.length_c   1.000
_cell.angle_alpha   90.00
_cell.angle_beta   90.00
_cell.angle_gamma   90.00
#
_symmetry.space_group_name_H-M   'P 1'
#
loop_
_entity.id
_entity.type
_entity.pdbx_description
1 polymer ?
#
loop_
_entity_poly.entity_id
_entity_poly.type
_entity_poly.pdbx_seq_one_letter_code
_entity_poly.pdbx_strand_id
1 'polypeptide(L)'
;MGKYLLKITILFLLIIGLGIQRPAEAAEDVKSELQSAQVSVDQAISFVSKGNLDEAQKSYDQFNKRWRVFEEGIKGESAAAYRDIESNMGKVVYAFTIKKSDQVLQSLEGLKSVNEKFISGGYPKDPGFKEKDLSLDDYILILQDTKKEIHEKNQEEALEKIKEASDSWLSVEGTVVAQSASVYADSERDLVVIQAMLNDNPPNYKQAEKTVTNMVSYLAPLAEKSQYTYWDAAMILIREGLEALLVVIALMSFVNKSGESKGRGWIWTGVLAGLGVSIILAVVVKFVISSGAFGNNNALIGGWTGVFAAVMLLYMSYWLHSQSNIAEWNRYIREKSQTALSTGKLVSLGVLAFLAVFREGTETVLFYIGMASQIQLQSLLLGFLMGAAILGVLAYLMVFVGLKLPLRPFFLVSSIIVFYLCIKFTGMGIHSLQLAGVIPTSNSENMPSIEFFALYPSWESTIPQIMLVLAAVMILVFRSLKNKKSITVKN
;
A
#
# COMPACT_ATOMS: atom_id res chain seq x y z
N MET A 1 -1.05 -19.06 26.83
CA MET A 1 -1.49 -18.42 25.61
C MET A 1 -0.45 -17.43 25.05
N GLY A 2 0.19 -16.59 25.85
CA GLY A 2 1.22 -15.64 25.37
C GLY A 2 2.38 -16.29 24.59
N LYS A 3 2.80 -17.51 24.93
CA LYS A 3 3.86 -18.25 24.20
C LYS A 3 3.48 -18.67 22.75
N TYR A 4 2.18 -18.84 22.47
CA TYR A 4 1.73 -19.18 21.10
C TYR A 4 1.62 -17.93 20.24
N LEU A 5 1.20 -16.79 20.82
CA LEU A 5 1.13 -15.53 20.11
C LEU A 5 2.52 -15.02 19.75
N LEU A 6 3.46 -15.09 20.70
CA LEU A 6 4.86 -14.74 20.43
C LEU A 6 5.42 -15.61 19.29
N LYS A 7 5.05 -16.92 19.24
CA LYS A 7 5.43 -17.79 18.13
C LYS A 7 4.78 -17.41 16.80
N ILE A 8 3.51 -16.98 16.82
CA ILE A 8 2.81 -16.53 15.61
C ILE A 8 3.40 -15.19 15.12
N THR A 9 3.70 -14.26 16.03
CA THR A 9 4.37 -13.00 15.70
C THR A 9 5.78 -13.22 15.17
N ILE A 10 6.55 -14.14 15.79
CA ILE A 10 7.89 -14.53 15.32
C ILE A 10 7.81 -15.25 13.96
N LEU A 11 6.81 -16.12 13.76
CA LEU A 11 6.57 -16.77 12.47
C LEU A 11 6.18 -15.78 11.38
N PHE A 12 5.36 -14.79 11.71
CA PHE A 12 4.98 -13.70 10.81
C PHE A 12 6.18 -12.83 10.44
N LEU A 13 7.02 -12.47 11.41
CA LEU A 13 8.27 -11.73 11.18
C LEU A 13 9.31 -12.57 10.42
N LEU A 14 9.37 -13.89 10.65
CA LEU A 14 10.24 -14.81 9.91
C LEU A 14 9.79 -14.97 8.45
N ILE A 15 8.48 -15.00 8.17
CA ILE A 15 7.94 -15.09 6.81
C ILE A 15 8.23 -13.78 6.04
N ILE A 16 8.08 -12.62 6.68
CA ILE A 16 8.50 -11.32 6.11
C ILE A 16 10.02 -11.30 5.92
N GLY A 17 10.78 -11.82 6.89
CA GLY A 17 12.25 -11.87 6.83
C GLY A 17 12.80 -12.85 5.78
N LEU A 18 12.09 -13.93 5.45
CA LEU A 18 12.50 -14.89 4.42
C LEU A 18 12.28 -14.35 2.99
N GLY A 19 11.40 -13.32 2.83
CA GLY A 19 11.23 -12.58 1.57
C GLY A 19 12.33 -11.55 1.28
N ILE A 20 13.19 -11.23 2.26
CA ILE A 20 14.18 -10.14 2.16
C ILE A 20 15.56 -10.63 1.65
N GLN A 21 15.77 -11.94 1.46
CA GLN A 21 17.05 -12.39 0.93
C GLN A 21 17.06 -12.38 -0.59
N ARG A 22 17.57 -11.29 -1.20
CA ARG A 22 18.44 -11.27 -2.39
C ARG A 22 18.72 -9.84 -2.89
N PRO A 23 19.81 -9.16 -2.50
CA PRO A 23 20.32 -8.08 -3.33
C PRO A 23 21.72 -8.30 -3.95
N ALA A 24 22.45 -9.36 -3.62
CA ALA A 24 23.86 -9.46 -4.05
C ALA A 24 24.18 -10.52 -5.12
N GLU A 25 23.31 -11.51 -5.36
CA GLU A 25 23.51 -12.54 -6.40
C GLU A 25 22.72 -12.25 -7.71
N ALA A 26 21.90 -11.20 -7.74
CA ALA A 26 20.98 -10.92 -8.86
C ALA A 26 21.67 -10.44 -10.14
N ALA A 27 22.83 -9.83 -10.08
CA ALA A 27 23.46 -9.19 -11.26
C ALA A 27 24.08 -10.20 -12.27
N GLU A 28 24.57 -11.34 -11.80
CA GLU A 28 25.08 -12.39 -12.70
C GLU A 28 23.94 -13.26 -13.27
N ASP A 29 22.82 -13.33 -12.53
CA ASP A 29 21.64 -14.13 -12.88
C ASP A 29 20.81 -13.47 -14.01
N VAL A 30 20.65 -12.13 -13.97
CA VAL A 30 19.80 -11.39 -14.93
C VAL A 30 20.30 -11.49 -16.37
N LYS A 31 21.61 -11.41 -16.61
CA LYS A 31 22.20 -11.59 -17.95
C LYS A 31 22.02 -13.02 -18.45
N SER A 32 22.18 -13.98 -17.58
CA SER A 32 21.98 -15.40 -17.85
C SER A 32 20.50 -15.68 -18.15
N GLU A 33 19.58 -15.06 -17.41
CA GLU A 33 18.15 -15.18 -17.66
C GLU A 33 17.75 -14.58 -19.00
N LEU A 34 18.23 -13.37 -19.34
CA LEU A 34 17.97 -12.75 -20.62
C LEU A 34 18.57 -13.58 -21.77
N GLN A 35 19.78 -14.10 -21.61
CA GLN A 35 20.41 -14.97 -22.60
C GLN A 35 19.61 -16.26 -22.84
N SER A 36 19.07 -16.82 -21.76
CA SER A 36 18.20 -17.99 -21.85
C SER A 36 16.84 -17.67 -22.50
N ALA A 37 16.28 -16.47 -22.25
CA ALA A 37 15.06 -16.02 -22.88
C ALA A 37 15.26 -15.68 -24.36
N GLN A 38 16.44 -15.19 -24.75
CA GLN A 38 16.82 -14.86 -26.12
C GLN A 38 16.60 -16.02 -27.09
N VAL A 39 16.70 -17.26 -26.65
CA VAL A 39 16.43 -18.46 -27.48
C VAL A 39 15.02 -18.41 -28.09
N SER A 40 14.04 -17.88 -27.37
CA SER A 40 12.66 -17.74 -27.86
C SER A 40 12.56 -16.66 -28.96
N VAL A 41 13.34 -15.58 -28.87
CA VAL A 41 13.43 -14.56 -29.94
C VAL A 41 14.08 -15.16 -31.19
N ASP A 42 15.17 -15.92 -31.04
CA ASP A 42 15.84 -16.58 -32.17
C ASP A 42 14.92 -17.62 -32.86
N GLN A 43 14.11 -18.35 -32.09
CA GLN A 43 13.08 -19.23 -32.64
C GLN A 43 12.01 -18.45 -33.42
N ALA A 44 11.54 -17.31 -32.86
CA ALA A 44 10.57 -16.45 -33.55
C ALA A 44 11.12 -15.97 -34.91
N ILE A 45 12.37 -15.48 -34.95
CA ILE A 45 13.06 -15.09 -36.17
C ILE A 45 13.10 -16.24 -37.20
N SER A 46 13.45 -17.45 -36.75
CA SER A 46 13.47 -18.64 -37.61
C SER A 46 12.10 -19.00 -38.16
N PHE A 47 11.02 -18.84 -37.40
CA PHE A 47 9.66 -19.09 -37.87
C PHE A 47 9.20 -18.04 -38.89
N VAL A 48 9.50 -16.76 -38.66
CA VAL A 48 9.19 -15.69 -39.63
C VAL A 48 9.90 -15.95 -40.94
N SER A 49 11.18 -16.32 -40.91
CA SER A 49 11.96 -16.65 -42.13
C SER A 49 11.41 -17.84 -42.91
N LYS A 50 10.63 -18.73 -42.27
CA LYS A 50 9.92 -19.85 -42.87
C LYS A 50 8.48 -19.51 -43.27
N GLY A 51 8.05 -18.26 -43.11
CA GLY A 51 6.70 -17.80 -43.43
C GLY A 51 5.62 -18.19 -42.41
N ASN A 52 6.00 -18.65 -41.22
CA ASN A 52 5.07 -19.11 -40.20
C ASN A 52 4.94 -18.06 -39.06
N LEU A 53 4.08 -17.05 -39.27
CA LEU A 53 3.86 -15.97 -38.35
C LEU A 53 3.21 -16.41 -37.03
N ASP A 54 2.32 -17.42 -37.06
CA ASP A 54 1.60 -17.86 -35.86
C ASP A 54 2.56 -18.55 -34.84
N GLU A 55 3.47 -19.40 -35.34
CA GLU A 55 4.49 -20.01 -34.47
C GLU A 55 5.55 -19.00 -34.03
N ALA A 56 5.86 -18.00 -34.85
CA ALA A 56 6.73 -16.89 -34.48
C ALA A 56 6.11 -16.10 -33.33
N GLN A 57 4.84 -15.78 -33.38
CA GLN A 57 4.14 -15.08 -32.29
C GLN A 57 4.12 -15.89 -31.03
N LYS A 58 3.83 -17.19 -31.09
CA LYS A 58 3.90 -18.05 -29.88
C LYS A 58 5.29 -18.08 -29.23
N SER A 59 6.34 -18.09 -30.05
CA SER A 59 7.72 -18.05 -29.55
C SER A 59 8.04 -16.70 -28.91
N TYR A 60 7.58 -15.60 -29.49
CA TYR A 60 7.70 -14.27 -28.90
C TYR A 60 6.92 -14.17 -27.58
N ASP A 61 5.69 -14.71 -27.50
CA ASP A 61 4.89 -14.73 -26.27
C ASP A 61 5.60 -15.49 -25.14
N GLN A 62 6.40 -16.52 -25.46
CA GLN A 62 7.24 -17.19 -24.45
C GLN A 62 8.35 -16.28 -23.94
N PHE A 63 9.00 -15.51 -24.82
CA PHE A 63 9.97 -14.49 -24.42
C PHE A 63 9.32 -13.47 -23.50
N ASN A 64 8.18 -12.90 -23.87
CA ASN A 64 7.45 -11.89 -23.12
C ASN A 64 7.04 -12.40 -21.71
N LYS A 65 6.58 -13.65 -21.61
CA LYS A 65 6.28 -14.26 -20.30
C LYS A 65 7.51 -14.37 -19.39
N ARG A 66 8.65 -14.70 -19.96
CA ARG A 66 9.91 -14.80 -19.19
C ARG A 66 10.45 -13.44 -18.84
N TRP A 67 10.35 -12.45 -19.73
CA TRP A 67 10.76 -11.07 -19.52
C TRP A 67 10.22 -10.52 -18.22
N ARG A 68 8.92 -10.66 -17.98
CA ARG A 68 8.23 -10.19 -16.75
C ARG A 68 8.80 -10.76 -15.44
N VAL A 69 9.58 -11.80 -15.48
CA VAL A 69 10.16 -12.43 -14.27
C VAL A 69 11.45 -11.73 -13.86
N PHE A 70 12.22 -11.21 -14.82
CA PHE A 70 13.54 -10.66 -14.55
C PHE A 70 13.74 -9.20 -15.01
N GLU A 71 12.73 -8.57 -15.59
CA GLU A 71 12.77 -7.19 -16.09
C GLU A 71 13.22 -6.17 -15.02
N GLU A 72 12.74 -6.29 -13.78
CA GLU A 72 13.15 -5.45 -12.67
C GLU A 72 14.66 -5.53 -12.37
N GLY A 73 15.26 -6.67 -12.59
CA GLY A 73 16.71 -6.83 -12.44
C GLY A 73 17.47 -6.06 -13.53
N ILE A 74 16.97 -6.04 -14.77
CA ILE A 74 17.55 -5.25 -15.87
C ILE A 74 17.38 -3.76 -15.59
N LYS A 75 16.18 -3.34 -15.16
CA LYS A 75 15.88 -1.96 -14.77
C LYS A 75 16.82 -1.48 -13.65
N GLY A 76 17.07 -2.33 -12.64
CA GLY A 76 17.99 -2.05 -11.55
C GLY A 76 19.46 -1.97 -11.96
N GLU A 77 19.90 -2.64 -13.04
CA GLU A 77 21.24 -2.54 -13.58
C GLU A 77 21.40 -1.36 -14.56
N SER A 78 20.41 -1.13 -15.43
CA SER A 78 20.40 -0.04 -16.42
C SER A 78 18.99 0.32 -16.88
N ALA A 79 18.50 1.47 -16.46
CA ALA A 79 17.21 2.01 -16.93
C ALA A 79 17.20 2.28 -18.46
N ALA A 80 18.37 2.59 -19.04
CA ALA A 80 18.49 2.76 -20.49
C ALA A 80 18.30 1.43 -21.24
N ALA A 81 18.90 0.34 -20.73
CA ALA A 81 18.71 -1.00 -21.32
C ALA A 81 17.25 -1.45 -21.24
N TYR A 82 16.64 -1.28 -20.08
CA TYR A 82 15.22 -1.60 -19.86
C TYR A 82 14.33 -0.90 -20.91
N ARG A 83 14.45 0.42 -21.07
CA ARG A 83 13.67 1.19 -22.06
C ARG A 83 13.89 0.75 -23.50
N ASP A 84 15.14 0.50 -23.88
CA ASP A 84 15.48 0.07 -25.25
C ASP A 84 14.87 -1.31 -25.54
N ILE A 85 14.92 -2.24 -24.60
CA ILE A 85 14.33 -3.58 -24.74
C ILE A 85 12.81 -3.48 -24.85
N GLU A 86 12.14 -2.78 -23.90
CA GLU A 86 10.69 -2.58 -23.91
C GLU A 86 10.21 -1.91 -25.21
N SER A 87 10.90 -0.86 -25.66
CA SER A 87 10.58 -0.19 -26.93
C SER A 87 10.64 -1.15 -28.11
N ASN A 88 11.65 -2.04 -28.16
CA ASN A 88 11.74 -3.02 -29.24
C ASN A 88 10.72 -4.15 -29.11
N MET A 89 10.39 -4.58 -27.89
CA MET A 89 9.29 -5.52 -27.64
C MET A 89 7.97 -5.01 -28.18
N GLY A 90 7.65 -3.75 -27.93
CA GLY A 90 6.43 -3.16 -28.44
C GLY A 90 6.40 -3.05 -29.98
N LYS A 91 7.56 -2.74 -30.62
CA LYS A 91 7.64 -2.79 -32.10
C LYS A 91 7.34 -4.18 -32.64
N VAL A 92 7.78 -5.23 -31.95
CA VAL A 92 7.45 -6.62 -32.31
C VAL A 92 5.94 -6.87 -32.22
N VAL A 93 5.31 -6.45 -31.11
CA VAL A 93 3.85 -6.60 -30.93
C VAL A 93 3.08 -5.85 -32.02
N TYR A 94 3.47 -4.62 -32.32
CA TYR A 94 2.85 -3.86 -33.41
C TYR A 94 3.00 -4.56 -34.77
N ALA A 95 4.21 -5.03 -35.10
CA ALA A 95 4.47 -5.71 -36.35
C ALA A 95 3.63 -6.99 -36.50
N PHE A 96 3.44 -7.79 -35.45
CA PHE A 96 2.51 -8.93 -35.44
C PHE A 96 1.06 -8.50 -35.67
N THR A 97 0.64 -7.37 -35.05
CA THR A 97 -0.74 -6.86 -35.22
C THR A 97 -1.06 -6.50 -36.65
N ILE A 98 -0.12 -5.89 -37.38
CA ILE A 98 -0.29 -5.54 -38.82
C ILE A 98 0.03 -6.69 -39.77
N LYS A 99 0.53 -7.82 -39.25
CA LYS A 99 0.82 -9.08 -40.00
C LYS A 99 1.75 -8.90 -41.24
N LYS A 100 2.71 -7.97 -41.13
CA LYS A 100 3.72 -7.77 -42.19
C LYS A 100 5.02 -8.51 -41.82
N SER A 101 5.30 -9.63 -42.46
CA SER A 101 6.43 -10.51 -42.15
C SER A 101 7.77 -9.78 -42.13
N ASP A 102 8.02 -8.86 -43.06
CA ASP A 102 9.28 -8.11 -43.13
C ASP A 102 9.47 -7.19 -41.90
N GLN A 103 8.38 -6.56 -41.44
CA GLN A 103 8.42 -5.69 -40.25
C GLN A 103 8.53 -6.52 -38.98
N VAL A 104 7.90 -7.70 -38.92
CA VAL A 104 8.08 -8.63 -37.80
C VAL A 104 9.52 -9.08 -37.71
N LEU A 105 10.13 -9.47 -38.83
CA LEU A 105 11.53 -9.89 -38.87
C LEU A 105 12.46 -8.76 -38.38
N GLN A 106 12.31 -7.56 -38.94
CA GLN A 106 13.12 -6.39 -38.57
C GLN A 106 12.97 -6.03 -37.10
N SER A 107 11.77 -6.10 -36.55
CA SER A 107 11.51 -5.78 -35.13
C SER A 107 12.11 -6.83 -34.19
N LEU A 108 12.03 -8.11 -34.52
CA LEU A 108 12.65 -9.21 -33.79
C LEU A 108 14.18 -9.13 -33.82
N GLU A 109 14.78 -8.76 -34.96
CA GLU A 109 16.21 -8.53 -35.07
C GLU A 109 16.64 -7.31 -34.25
N GLY A 110 15.82 -6.25 -34.22
CA GLY A 110 16.03 -5.09 -33.34
C GLY A 110 16.01 -5.48 -31.87
N LEU A 111 15.04 -6.27 -31.45
CA LEU A 111 14.95 -6.78 -30.07
C LEU A 111 16.17 -7.64 -29.72
N LYS A 112 16.57 -8.55 -30.61
CA LYS A 112 17.79 -9.35 -30.44
C LYS A 112 19.01 -8.48 -30.22
N SER A 113 19.19 -7.46 -31.05
CA SER A 113 20.36 -6.55 -30.98
C SER A 113 20.47 -5.82 -29.63
N VAL A 114 19.35 -5.30 -29.10
CA VAL A 114 19.37 -4.60 -27.80
C VAL A 114 19.58 -5.58 -26.64
N ASN A 115 19.05 -6.81 -26.72
CA ASN A 115 19.31 -7.85 -25.73
C ASN A 115 20.81 -8.23 -25.71
N GLU A 116 21.42 -8.47 -26.88
CA GLU A 116 22.84 -8.79 -27.01
C GLU A 116 23.72 -7.64 -26.51
N LYS A 117 23.33 -6.39 -26.77
CA LYS A 117 24.02 -5.20 -26.24
C LYS A 117 24.00 -5.15 -24.72
N PHE A 118 22.88 -5.52 -24.07
CA PHE A 118 22.81 -5.59 -22.61
C PHE A 118 23.67 -6.74 -22.06
N ILE A 119 23.56 -7.93 -22.65
CA ILE A 119 24.32 -9.13 -22.24
C ILE A 119 25.82 -8.85 -22.32
N SER A 120 26.27 -8.16 -23.40
CA SER A 120 27.69 -7.79 -23.59
C SER A 120 28.16 -6.62 -22.71
N GLY A 121 27.27 -6.00 -21.92
CA GLY A 121 27.64 -4.86 -21.08
C GLY A 121 27.75 -3.54 -21.83
N GLY A 122 27.08 -3.41 -22.97
CA GLY A 122 27.09 -2.21 -23.82
C GLY A 122 26.21 -1.06 -23.34
N TYR A 123 25.56 -1.21 -22.18
CA TYR A 123 24.80 -0.15 -21.53
C TYR A 123 25.52 0.38 -20.28
N PRO A 124 25.44 1.69 -20.00
CA PRO A 124 25.98 2.25 -18.77
C PRO A 124 25.21 1.65 -17.57
N LYS A 125 25.96 1.32 -16.52
CA LYS A 125 25.36 1.01 -15.22
C LYS A 125 24.84 2.31 -14.64
N ASP A 126 23.53 2.50 -14.67
CA ASP A 126 22.87 3.64 -14.07
C ASP A 126 21.80 3.13 -13.08
N PRO A 127 22.21 2.82 -11.83
CA PRO A 127 21.27 2.39 -10.78
C PRO A 127 20.41 3.53 -10.24
N GLY A 128 20.57 4.73 -10.78
CA GLY A 128 19.98 5.95 -10.29
C GLY A 128 19.08 6.66 -11.29
N PHE A 129 18.02 6.00 -11.79
CA PHE A 129 16.91 6.76 -12.31
C PHE A 129 16.33 7.55 -11.11
N LYS A 130 16.58 8.86 -11.06
CA LYS A 130 15.82 9.76 -10.19
C LYS A 130 14.41 9.75 -10.75
N GLU A 131 13.54 8.92 -10.18
CA GLU A 131 12.11 9.03 -10.42
C GLU A 131 11.73 10.51 -10.29
N LYS A 132 11.25 11.11 -11.38
CA LYS A 132 10.46 12.33 -11.24
C LYS A 132 9.30 11.94 -10.33
N ASP A 133 9.05 12.74 -9.32
CA ASP A 133 7.90 12.56 -8.41
C ASP A 133 6.63 12.92 -9.21
N LEU A 134 6.27 12.05 -10.14
CA LEU A 134 5.15 12.21 -11.07
C LEU A 134 3.99 11.35 -10.59
N SER A 135 2.86 11.98 -10.30
CA SER A 135 1.63 11.25 -9.98
C SER A 135 0.99 10.65 -11.24
N LEU A 136 0.14 9.63 -11.07
CA LEU A 136 -0.60 9.07 -12.18
C LEU A 136 -1.56 10.09 -12.81
N ASP A 137 -2.06 11.07 -12.04
CA ASP A 137 -2.85 12.20 -12.54
C ASP A 137 -2.01 13.09 -13.48
N ASP A 138 -0.77 13.42 -13.09
CA ASP A 138 0.14 14.20 -13.95
C ASP A 138 0.49 13.44 -15.23
N TYR A 139 0.67 12.14 -15.13
CA TYR A 139 0.90 11.27 -16.30
C TYR A 139 -0.29 11.29 -17.27
N ILE A 140 -1.51 11.24 -16.75
CA ILE A 140 -2.74 11.34 -17.56
C ILE A 140 -2.82 12.70 -18.29
N LEU A 141 -2.35 13.78 -17.66
CA LEU A 141 -2.26 15.09 -18.34
C LEU A 141 -1.30 15.05 -19.53
N ILE A 142 -0.15 14.39 -19.41
CA ILE A 142 0.78 14.20 -20.54
C ILE A 142 0.09 13.43 -21.69
N LEU A 143 -0.68 12.40 -21.37
CA LEU A 143 -1.46 11.67 -22.38
C LEU A 143 -2.56 12.53 -23.03
N GLN A 144 -3.20 13.39 -22.27
CA GLN A 144 -4.21 14.33 -22.80
C GLN A 144 -3.58 15.36 -23.74
N ASP A 145 -2.39 15.88 -23.39
CA ASP A 145 -1.62 16.76 -24.29
C ASP A 145 -1.20 16.00 -25.56
N THR A 146 -0.72 14.77 -25.43
CA THR A 146 -0.43 13.89 -26.59
C THR A 146 -1.65 13.76 -27.51
N LYS A 147 -2.83 13.49 -26.93
CA LYS A 147 -4.09 13.37 -27.67
C LYS A 147 -4.42 14.65 -28.44
N LYS A 148 -4.20 15.81 -27.82
CA LYS A 148 -4.45 17.12 -28.43
C LYS A 148 -3.58 17.30 -29.68
N GLU A 149 -2.27 17.06 -29.59
CA GLU A 149 -1.36 17.20 -30.73
C GLU A 149 -1.68 16.21 -31.87
N ILE A 150 -2.10 14.98 -31.53
CA ILE A 150 -2.60 13.99 -32.50
C ILE A 150 -3.86 14.50 -33.22
N HIS A 151 -4.81 15.09 -32.48
CA HIS A 151 -6.04 15.65 -33.02
C HIS A 151 -5.77 16.81 -33.98
N GLU A 152 -4.81 17.68 -33.65
CA GLU A 152 -4.35 18.81 -34.48
C GLU A 152 -3.50 18.34 -35.68
N LYS A 153 -3.19 17.04 -35.76
CA LYS A 153 -2.33 16.41 -36.80
C LYS A 153 -0.92 16.99 -36.83
N ASN A 154 -0.42 17.45 -35.74
CA ASN A 154 0.93 17.94 -35.57
C ASN A 154 1.85 16.75 -35.27
N GLN A 155 2.40 16.11 -36.34
CA GLN A 155 3.15 14.87 -36.20
C GLN A 155 4.40 15.02 -35.33
N GLU A 156 5.15 16.11 -35.48
CA GLU A 156 6.41 16.34 -34.75
C GLU A 156 6.16 16.48 -33.26
N GLU A 157 5.24 17.35 -32.86
CA GLU A 157 4.85 17.56 -31.47
C GLU A 157 4.19 16.31 -30.85
N ALA A 158 3.33 15.60 -31.63
CA ALA A 158 2.71 14.37 -31.17
C ALA A 158 3.76 13.28 -30.87
N LEU A 159 4.82 13.17 -31.71
CA LEU A 159 5.94 12.26 -31.47
C LEU A 159 6.78 12.68 -30.26
N GLU A 160 6.98 13.97 -30.03
CA GLU A 160 7.66 14.47 -28.85
C GLU A 160 6.87 14.16 -27.59
N LYS A 161 5.56 14.42 -27.60
CA LYS A 161 4.67 14.17 -26.46
C LYS A 161 4.54 12.67 -26.12
N ILE A 162 4.41 11.79 -27.10
CA ILE A 162 4.37 10.34 -26.84
C ILE A 162 5.71 9.81 -26.32
N LYS A 163 6.82 10.42 -26.75
CA LYS A 163 8.12 10.12 -26.19
C LYS A 163 8.22 10.59 -24.73
N GLU A 164 7.74 11.80 -24.41
CA GLU A 164 7.64 12.31 -23.04
C GLU A 164 6.81 11.35 -22.16
N ALA A 165 5.66 10.87 -22.69
CA ALA A 165 4.82 9.89 -22.00
C ALA A 165 5.59 8.57 -21.75
N SER A 166 6.32 8.06 -22.75
CA SER A 166 7.12 6.83 -22.62
C SER A 166 8.27 6.99 -21.62
N ASP A 167 8.96 8.13 -21.62
CA ASP A 167 10.03 8.42 -20.69
C ASP A 167 9.51 8.61 -19.23
N SER A 168 8.29 9.10 -19.10
CA SER A 168 7.61 9.32 -17.80
C SER A 168 6.92 8.07 -17.26
N TRP A 169 6.69 7.06 -18.08
CA TRP A 169 6.00 5.82 -17.70
C TRP A 169 6.66 5.12 -16.52
N LEU A 170 8.00 5.05 -16.51
CA LEU A 170 8.79 4.45 -15.44
C LEU A 170 8.50 5.03 -14.04
N SER A 171 8.04 6.28 -13.98
CA SER A 171 7.70 6.95 -12.71
C SER A 171 6.34 6.53 -12.16
N VAL A 172 5.44 5.99 -12.98
CA VAL A 172 4.06 5.64 -12.60
C VAL A 172 3.72 4.17 -12.80
N GLU A 173 4.51 3.43 -13.57
CA GLU A 173 4.25 2.02 -13.88
C GLU A 173 4.10 1.15 -12.63
N GLY A 174 4.95 1.38 -11.61
CA GLY A 174 4.86 0.70 -10.32
C GLY A 174 3.48 0.85 -9.67
N THR A 175 2.88 2.06 -9.75
CA THR A 175 1.53 2.31 -9.24
C THR A 175 0.47 1.58 -10.07
N VAL A 176 0.66 1.46 -11.38
CA VAL A 176 -0.29 0.81 -12.29
C VAL A 176 -0.21 -0.71 -12.17
N VAL A 177 0.99 -1.31 -12.25
CA VAL A 177 1.18 -2.77 -12.17
C VAL A 177 0.65 -3.32 -10.86
N ALA A 178 0.82 -2.55 -9.81
CA ALA A 178 0.38 -2.89 -8.48
C ALA A 178 -1.14 -2.91 -8.32
N GLN A 179 -1.87 -2.13 -9.11
CA GLN A 179 -3.33 -2.09 -9.07
C GLN A 179 -3.95 -3.02 -10.13
N SER A 180 -3.32 -3.16 -11.30
CA SER A 180 -3.84 -3.97 -12.39
C SER A 180 -2.73 -4.37 -13.36
N ALA A 181 -2.37 -5.66 -13.35
CA ALA A 181 -1.39 -6.22 -14.28
C ALA A 181 -1.86 -6.14 -15.75
N SER A 182 -3.18 -6.22 -16.01
CA SER A 182 -3.72 -6.09 -17.37
C SER A 182 -3.61 -4.65 -17.88
N VAL A 183 -3.92 -3.65 -17.05
CA VAL A 183 -3.77 -2.23 -17.42
C VAL A 183 -2.31 -1.87 -17.64
N TYR A 184 -1.39 -2.41 -16.81
CA TYR A 184 0.04 -2.26 -17.02
C TYR A 184 0.46 -2.76 -18.40
N ALA A 185 0.14 -4.02 -18.73
CA ALA A 185 0.49 -4.63 -20.03
C ALA A 185 -0.17 -3.90 -21.22
N ASP A 186 -1.41 -3.43 -21.06
CA ASP A 186 -2.09 -2.64 -22.08
C ASP A 186 -1.42 -1.29 -22.28
N SER A 187 -0.97 -0.62 -21.21
CA SER A 187 -0.31 0.67 -21.28
C SER A 187 1.03 0.60 -22.01
N GLU A 188 1.86 -0.37 -21.67
CA GLU A 188 3.14 -0.59 -22.35
C GLU A 188 2.96 -0.85 -23.85
N ARG A 189 2.04 -1.76 -24.18
CA ARG A 189 1.69 -2.01 -25.58
C ARG A 189 1.21 -0.74 -26.28
N ASP A 190 0.29 0.01 -25.68
CA ASP A 190 -0.37 1.14 -26.32
C ASP A 190 0.57 2.31 -26.54
N LEU A 191 1.54 2.58 -25.63
CA LEU A 191 2.58 3.59 -25.81
C LEU A 191 3.37 3.35 -27.10
N VAL A 192 3.80 2.11 -27.33
CA VAL A 192 4.60 1.76 -28.49
C VAL A 192 3.73 1.73 -29.77
N VAL A 193 2.50 1.24 -29.68
CA VAL A 193 1.55 1.22 -30.80
C VAL A 193 1.23 2.63 -31.28
N ILE A 194 1.02 3.60 -30.35
CA ILE A 194 0.79 5.01 -30.70
C ILE A 194 2.00 5.59 -31.43
N GLN A 195 3.21 5.35 -30.91
CA GLN A 195 4.43 5.84 -31.53
C GLN A 195 4.62 5.26 -32.95
N ALA A 196 4.33 3.97 -33.13
CA ALA A 196 4.43 3.32 -34.42
C ALA A 196 3.40 3.89 -35.42
N MET A 197 2.14 4.09 -35.01
CA MET A 197 1.08 4.69 -35.85
C MET A 197 1.40 6.12 -36.29
N LEU A 198 2.07 6.91 -35.45
CA LEU A 198 2.49 8.26 -35.78
C LEU A 198 3.69 8.27 -36.76
N ASN A 199 4.53 7.23 -36.75
CA ASN A 199 5.65 7.06 -37.66
C ASN A 199 5.26 6.38 -38.98
N ASP A 200 4.03 5.90 -39.14
CA ASP A 200 3.55 5.34 -40.41
C ASP A 200 3.55 6.41 -41.53
N ASN A 201 3.59 5.98 -42.77
CA ASN A 201 3.50 6.87 -43.92
C ASN A 201 2.33 6.46 -44.84
N PRO A 202 1.18 7.21 -44.82
CA PRO A 202 0.87 8.39 -43.99
C PRO A 202 0.56 8.03 -42.51
N PRO A 203 0.76 8.96 -41.57
CA PRO A 203 0.46 8.73 -40.18
C PRO A 203 -1.01 8.40 -39.89
N ASN A 204 -1.26 7.41 -39.06
CA ASN A 204 -2.61 6.96 -38.70
C ASN A 204 -3.16 7.71 -37.45
N TYR A 205 -3.39 9.01 -37.60
CA TYR A 205 -3.87 9.89 -36.50
C TYR A 205 -5.16 9.38 -35.85
N LYS A 206 -6.12 8.90 -36.66
CA LYS A 206 -7.43 8.47 -36.11
C LYS A 206 -7.29 7.30 -35.15
N GLN A 207 -6.48 6.32 -35.50
CA GLN A 207 -6.28 5.15 -34.63
C GLN A 207 -5.39 5.48 -33.43
N ALA A 208 -4.37 6.32 -33.63
CA ALA A 208 -3.52 6.81 -32.55
C ALA A 208 -4.34 7.58 -31.51
N GLU A 209 -5.20 8.52 -31.93
CA GLU A 209 -6.10 9.27 -31.03
C GLU A 209 -7.05 8.35 -30.25
N LYS A 210 -7.62 7.34 -30.92
CA LYS A 210 -8.47 6.35 -30.27
C LYS A 210 -7.69 5.56 -29.21
N THR A 211 -6.46 5.15 -29.49
CA THR A 211 -5.63 4.37 -28.57
C THR A 211 -5.25 5.21 -27.35
N VAL A 212 -4.81 6.48 -27.53
CA VAL A 212 -4.56 7.39 -26.40
C VAL A 212 -5.83 7.63 -25.57
N THR A 213 -6.99 7.77 -26.22
CA THR A 213 -8.26 7.93 -25.51
C THR A 213 -8.61 6.72 -24.66
N ASN A 214 -8.40 5.52 -25.17
CA ASN A 214 -8.58 4.29 -24.41
C ASN A 214 -7.59 4.24 -23.23
N MET A 215 -6.33 4.60 -23.48
CA MET A 215 -5.29 4.62 -22.47
C MET A 215 -5.66 5.55 -21.30
N VAL A 216 -6.11 6.76 -21.56
CA VAL A 216 -6.64 7.67 -20.54
C VAL A 216 -7.85 7.05 -19.82
N SER A 217 -8.77 6.40 -20.52
CA SER A 217 -9.99 5.85 -19.93
C SER A 217 -9.75 4.70 -18.97
N TYR A 218 -8.75 3.85 -19.17
CA TYR A 218 -8.45 2.76 -18.25
C TYR A 218 -7.45 3.15 -17.15
N LEU A 219 -6.65 4.22 -17.34
CA LEU A 219 -5.74 4.74 -16.30
C LEU A 219 -6.45 5.67 -15.31
N ALA A 220 -7.41 6.49 -15.76
CA ALA A 220 -8.12 7.45 -14.91
C ALA A 220 -8.76 6.82 -13.66
N PRO A 221 -9.44 5.65 -13.71
CA PRO A 221 -9.95 5.01 -12.51
C PRO A 221 -8.86 4.59 -11.52
N LEU A 222 -7.62 4.35 -11.98
CA LEU A 222 -6.51 3.98 -11.11
C LEU A 222 -5.89 5.22 -10.44
N ALA A 223 -5.96 6.38 -11.07
CA ALA A 223 -5.51 7.65 -10.52
C ALA A 223 -6.46 8.17 -9.42
N GLU A 224 -7.77 8.02 -9.62
CA GLU A 224 -8.79 8.46 -8.65
C GLU A 224 -8.85 7.60 -7.37
N LYS A 225 -8.28 6.40 -7.38
CA LYS A 225 -8.34 5.46 -6.26
C LYS A 225 -7.36 5.83 -5.16
N SER A 226 -7.80 6.63 -4.20
CA SER A 226 -7.16 6.68 -2.90
C SER A 226 -7.39 5.34 -2.18
N GLN A 227 -6.31 4.65 -1.82
CA GLN A 227 -6.38 3.32 -1.17
C GLN A 227 -6.99 3.40 0.24
N TYR A 228 -6.89 4.55 0.92
CA TYR A 228 -7.59 4.88 2.14
C TYR A 228 -8.66 5.93 1.89
N THR A 229 -9.78 5.77 2.57
CA THR A 229 -10.92 6.70 2.51
C THR A 229 -10.95 7.61 3.73
N TYR A 230 -11.71 8.70 3.66
CA TYR A 230 -12.00 9.54 4.83
C TYR A 230 -12.67 8.75 5.97
N TRP A 231 -13.38 7.66 5.67
CA TRP A 231 -13.96 6.77 6.67
C TRP A 231 -12.91 6.00 7.46
N ASP A 232 -11.83 5.54 6.80
CA ASP A 232 -10.72 4.85 7.48
C ASP A 232 -10.06 5.79 8.49
N ALA A 233 -9.79 7.03 8.10
CA ALA A 233 -9.23 8.05 8.99
C ALA A 233 -10.20 8.38 10.15
N ALA A 234 -11.49 8.56 9.86
CA ALA A 234 -12.50 8.84 10.88
C ALA A 234 -12.64 7.69 11.89
N MET A 235 -12.69 6.43 11.41
CA MET A 235 -12.82 5.24 12.28
C MET A 235 -11.65 5.10 13.25
N ILE A 236 -10.41 5.38 12.80
CA ILE A 236 -9.25 5.37 13.68
C ILE A 236 -9.42 6.42 14.79
N LEU A 237 -9.70 7.68 14.43
CA LEU A 237 -9.85 8.76 15.41
C LEU A 237 -10.99 8.51 16.39
N ILE A 238 -12.15 8.03 15.91
CA ILE A 238 -13.30 7.72 16.77
C ILE A 238 -12.91 6.62 17.76
N ARG A 239 -12.25 5.58 17.29
CA ARG A 239 -11.86 4.45 18.13
C ARG A 239 -10.87 4.89 19.21
N GLU A 240 -9.72 5.45 18.82
CA GLU A 240 -8.68 5.85 19.78
C GLU A 240 -9.20 6.93 20.72
N GLY A 241 -9.95 7.90 20.19
CA GLY A 241 -10.56 8.96 20.98
C GLY A 241 -11.59 8.43 21.98
N LEU A 242 -12.38 7.41 21.64
CA LEU A 242 -13.32 6.77 22.58
C LEU A 242 -12.58 6.00 23.69
N GLU A 243 -11.46 5.33 23.39
CA GLU A 243 -10.63 4.68 24.40
C GLU A 243 -10.08 5.70 25.40
N ALA A 244 -9.49 6.81 24.92
CA ALA A 244 -9.06 7.92 25.76
C ALA A 244 -10.22 8.50 26.61
N LEU A 245 -11.36 8.73 25.95
CA LEU A 245 -12.55 9.32 26.59
C LEU A 245 -13.10 8.44 27.72
N LEU A 246 -13.15 7.12 27.53
CA LEU A 246 -13.57 6.18 28.58
C LEU A 246 -12.70 6.24 29.82
N VAL A 247 -11.38 6.36 29.67
CA VAL A 247 -10.46 6.52 30.80
C VAL A 247 -10.69 7.86 31.50
N VAL A 248 -10.78 8.95 30.75
CA VAL A 248 -11.02 10.30 31.30
C VAL A 248 -12.34 10.37 32.08
N ILE A 249 -13.41 9.81 31.51
CA ILE A 249 -14.73 9.77 32.19
C ILE A 249 -14.67 8.91 33.46
N ALA A 250 -13.97 7.78 33.43
CA ALA A 250 -13.80 6.95 34.62
C ALA A 250 -13.08 7.71 35.75
N LEU A 251 -11.99 8.45 35.44
CA LEU A 251 -11.27 9.28 36.36
C LEU A 251 -12.14 10.42 36.91
N MET A 252 -12.88 11.12 36.00
CA MET A 252 -13.81 12.20 36.40
C MET A 252 -14.93 11.69 37.30
N SER A 253 -15.52 10.54 36.95
CA SER A 253 -16.59 9.91 37.75
C SER A 253 -16.10 9.57 39.17
N PHE A 254 -14.83 9.11 39.27
CA PHE A 254 -14.21 8.79 40.55
C PHE A 254 -13.96 10.04 41.38
N VAL A 255 -13.41 11.11 40.80
CA VAL A 255 -13.18 12.39 41.46
C VAL A 255 -14.51 13.02 41.94
N ASN A 256 -15.56 12.94 41.11
CA ASN A 256 -16.88 13.44 41.47
C ASN A 256 -17.47 12.75 42.73
N LYS A 257 -17.23 11.42 42.83
CA LYS A 257 -17.70 10.66 44.03
C LYS A 257 -16.91 10.93 45.29
N SER A 258 -15.66 11.34 45.18
CA SER A 258 -14.79 11.65 46.30
C SER A 258 -14.97 13.07 46.84
N GLY A 259 -15.73 13.94 46.16
CA GLY A 259 -15.96 15.33 46.56
C GLY A 259 -14.79 16.29 46.33
N GLU A 260 -13.69 15.81 45.76
CA GLU A 260 -12.45 16.58 45.55
C GLU A 260 -12.50 17.40 44.23
N SER A 261 -13.07 18.62 44.29
CA SER A 261 -13.23 19.49 43.09
C SER A 261 -11.90 19.84 42.40
N LYS A 262 -10.79 19.96 43.16
CA LYS A 262 -9.45 20.23 42.61
C LYS A 262 -8.92 19.10 41.70
N GLY A 263 -9.34 17.87 41.93
CA GLY A 263 -8.95 16.73 41.09
C GLY A 263 -9.40 16.85 39.64
N ARG A 264 -10.53 17.53 39.37
CA ARG A 264 -11.01 17.79 38.00
C ARG A 264 -10.04 18.65 37.19
N GLY A 265 -9.49 19.70 37.81
CA GLY A 265 -8.50 20.57 37.16
C GLY A 265 -7.26 19.81 36.71
N TRP A 266 -6.74 18.92 37.61
CA TRP A 266 -5.60 18.08 37.24
C TRP A 266 -5.87 17.09 36.12
N ILE A 267 -7.07 16.49 36.07
CA ILE A 267 -7.46 15.61 34.94
C ILE A 267 -7.47 16.40 33.65
N TRP A 268 -8.10 17.58 33.60
CA TRP A 268 -8.14 18.40 32.40
C TRP A 268 -6.75 18.88 31.97
N THR A 269 -5.89 19.27 32.89
CA THR A 269 -4.49 19.60 32.58
C THR A 269 -3.76 18.41 31.98
N GLY A 270 -3.97 17.21 32.51
CA GLY A 270 -3.41 15.98 31.93
C GLY A 270 -3.91 15.70 30.49
N VAL A 271 -5.22 15.86 30.27
CA VAL A 271 -5.83 15.69 28.93
C VAL A 271 -5.23 16.69 27.92
N LEU A 272 -5.19 17.98 28.29
CA LEU A 272 -4.65 19.02 27.41
C LEU A 272 -3.15 18.84 27.13
N ALA A 273 -2.39 18.45 28.15
CA ALA A 273 -0.97 18.14 27.99
C ALA A 273 -0.76 16.92 27.09
N GLY A 274 -1.56 15.85 27.25
CA GLY A 274 -1.51 14.66 26.42
C GLY A 274 -1.81 14.96 24.93
N LEU A 275 -2.88 15.72 24.67
CA LEU A 275 -3.21 16.18 23.30
C LEU A 275 -2.10 17.07 22.74
N GLY A 276 -1.60 18.03 23.52
CA GLY A 276 -0.53 18.93 23.07
C GLY A 276 0.74 18.19 22.67
N VAL A 277 1.19 17.24 23.49
CA VAL A 277 2.38 16.42 23.19
C VAL A 277 2.14 15.51 21.97
N SER A 278 0.93 14.95 21.80
CA SER A 278 0.58 14.14 20.63
C SER A 278 0.61 14.98 19.34
N ILE A 279 0.12 16.23 19.36
CA ILE A 279 0.19 17.16 18.23
C ILE A 279 1.66 17.52 17.91
N ILE A 280 2.47 17.81 18.95
CA ILE A 280 3.90 18.08 18.76
C ILE A 280 4.58 16.87 18.12
N LEU A 281 4.27 15.66 18.58
CA LEU A 281 4.81 14.42 18.01
C LEU A 281 4.43 14.30 16.53
N ALA A 282 3.17 14.56 16.17
CA ALA A 282 2.72 14.51 14.76
C ALA A 282 3.51 15.50 13.89
N VAL A 283 3.73 16.73 14.36
CA VAL A 283 4.51 17.75 13.66
C VAL A 283 5.99 17.32 13.52
N VAL A 284 6.61 16.83 14.59
CA VAL A 284 7.99 16.36 14.57
C VAL A 284 8.17 15.20 13.58
N VAL A 285 7.28 14.22 13.63
CA VAL A 285 7.36 13.07 12.71
C VAL A 285 7.15 13.51 11.27
N LYS A 286 6.17 14.40 10.99
CA LYS A 286 5.99 14.98 9.67
C LYS A 286 7.26 15.69 9.18
N PHE A 287 7.90 16.48 10.04
CA PHE A 287 9.14 17.20 9.71
C PHE A 287 10.30 16.25 9.42
N VAL A 288 10.48 15.19 10.23
CA VAL A 288 11.51 14.17 10.04
C VAL A 288 11.30 13.41 8.73
N ILE A 289 10.07 13.03 8.41
CA ILE A 289 9.74 12.38 7.12
C ILE A 289 10.00 13.33 5.94
N SER A 290 9.58 14.59 6.06
CA SER A 290 9.76 15.60 4.99
C SER A 290 11.21 16.05 4.81
N SER A 291 12.09 15.86 5.79
CA SER A 291 13.51 16.25 5.71
C SER A 291 14.37 15.34 4.82
N GLY A 292 13.78 14.33 4.19
CA GLY A 292 14.50 13.38 3.35
C GLY A 292 15.42 12.43 4.12
N ALA A 293 15.30 12.35 5.45
CA ALA A 293 16.09 11.45 6.29
C ALA A 293 15.99 9.95 5.86
N PHE A 294 14.91 9.60 5.16
CA PHE A 294 14.65 8.25 4.61
C PHE A 294 14.73 8.22 3.08
N GLY A 295 15.32 9.25 2.43
CA GLY A 295 15.26 9.44 0.99
C GLY A 295 13.86 9.93 0.53
N ASN A 296 13.72 10.23 -0.76
CA ASN A 296 12.43 10.67 -1.34
C ASN A 296 11.49 9.50 -1.69
N ASN A 297 11.69 8.32 -1.11
CA ASN A 297 10.88 7.14 -1.42
C ASN A 297 9.69 7.04 -0.45
N ASN A 298 8.59 7.71 -0.81
CA ASN A 298 7.33 7.70 -0.04
C ASN A 298 6.74 6.28 0.10
N ALA A 299 6.95 5.41 -0.89
CA ALA A 299 6.47 4.03 -0.86
C ALA A 299 7.21 3.20 0.21
N LEU A 300 8.54 3.40 0.36
CA LEU A 300 9.32 2.73 1.39
C LEU A 300 8.85 3.11 2.81
N ILE A 301 8.63 4.41 3.05
CA ILE A 301 8.15 4.91 4.33
C ILE A 301 6.74 4.38 4.61
N GLY A 302 5.83 4.49 3.63
CA GLY A 302 4.45 3.99 3.74
C GLY A 302 4.42 2.48 3.97
N GLY A 303 5.28 1.73 3.29
CA GLY A 303 5.40 0.29 3.42
C GLY A 303 5.81 -0.15 4.83
N TRP A 304 6.93 0.33 5.34
CA TRP A 304 7.40 -0.02 6.68
C TRP A 304 6.48 0.48 7.79
N THR A 305 5.94 1.69 7.69
CA THR A 305 4.98 2.20 8.67
C THR A 305 3.67 1.43 8.63
N GLY A 306 3.19 1.04 7.45
CA GLY A 306 2.01 0.19 7.28
C GLY A 306 2.18 -1.19 7.91
N VAL A 307 3.29 -1.88 7.65
CA VAL A 307 3.61 -3.17 8.26
C VAL A 307 3.72 -3.05 9.79
N PHE A 308 4.41 -2.01 10.29
CA PHE A 308 4.52 -1.78 11.72
C PHE A 308 3.14 -1.50 12.36
N ALA A 309 2.31 -0.68 11.71
CA ALA A 309 0.94 -0.42 12.15
C ALA A 309 0.11 -1.71 12.17
N ALA A 310 0.22 -2.58 11.17
CA ALA A 310 -0.47 -3.88 11.14
C ALA A 310 -0.06 -4.78 12.33
N VAL A 311 1.22 -4.85 12.65
CA VAL A 311 1.73 -5.62 13.81
C VAL A 311 1.19 -5.05 15.12
N MET A 312 1.18 -3.71 15.27
CA MET A 312 0.63 -3.04 16.45
C MET A 312 -0.88 -3.31 16.58
N LEU A 313 -1.64 -3.22 15.49
CA LEU A 313 -3.08 -3.51 15.48
C LEU A 313 -3.36 -4.98 15.82
N LEU A 314 -2.54 -5.92 15.36
CA LEU A 314 -2.67 -7.34 15.70
C LEU A 314 -2.47 -7.55 17.20
N TYR A 315 -1.43 -6.92 17.78
CA TYR A 315 -1.18 -6.96 19.22
C TYR A 315 -2.35 -6.35 20.00
N MET A 316 -2.86 -5.19 19.58
CA MET A 316 -4.00 -4.52 20.20
C MET A 316 -5.30 -5.32 20.10
N SER A 317 -5.57 -5.91 18.95
CA SER A 317 -6.73 -6.79 18.76
C SER A 317 -6.71 -7.95 19.75
N TYR A 318 -5.55 -8.56 19.93
CA TYR A 318 -5.37 -9.63 20.91
C TYR A 318 -5.55 -9.13 22.34
N TRP A 319 -4.94 -8.00 22.70
CA TRP A 319 -5.02 -7.40 24.02
C TRP A 319 -6.45 -7.01 24.40
N LEU A 320 -7.17 -6.29 23.53
CA LEU A 320 -8.58 -5.93 23.69
C LEU A 320 -9.47 -7.17 23.91
N HIS A 321 -9.23 -8.19 23.13
CA HIS A 321 -9.98 -9.42 23.27
C HIS A 321 -9.68 -10.16 24.58
N SER A 322 -8.47 -10.02 25.14
CA SER A 322 -8.10 -10.59 26.44
C SER A 322 -8.68 -9.81 27.63
N GLN A 323 -8.85 -8.50 27.46
CA GLN A 323 -9.34 -7.55 28.50
C GLN A 323 -10.88 -7.41 28.52
N SER A 324 -11.63 -8.22 27.76
CA SER A 324 -13.10 -8.21 27.79
C SER A 324 -13.72 -8.46 29.19
N ASN A 325 -12.88 -8.65 30.20
CA ASN A 325 -13.27 -8.76 31.60
C ASN A 325 -13.40 -7.37 32.24
N ILE A 326 -14.57 -6.75 32.09
CA ILE A 326 -14.93 -5.43 32.63
C ILE A 326 -14.58 -5.28 34.11
N ALA A 327 -14.61 -6.40 34.86
CA ALA A 327 -14.30 -6.39 36.30
C ALA A 327 -12.82 -6.08 36.56
N GLU A 328 -11.89 -6.59 35.78
CA GLU A 328 -10.45 -6.32 35.92
C GLU A 328 -10.10 -4.89 35.53
N TRP A 329 -10.70 -4.36 34.45
CA TRP A 329 -10.53 -2.96 34.03
C TRP A 329 -11.03 -1.99 35.12
N ASN A 330 -12.24 -2.20 35.62
CA ASN A 330 -12.81 -1.37 36.70
C ASN A 330 -11.98 -1.47 38.00
N ARG A 331 -11.42 -2.64 38.29
CA ARG A 331 -10.53 -2.83 39.44
C ARG A 331 -9.22 -2.07 39.28
N TYR A 332 -8.59 -2.17 38.11
CA TYR A 332 -7.35 -1.45 37.78
C TYR A 332 -7.52 0.08 37.94
N ILE A 333 -8.56 0.66 37.32
CA ILE A 333 -8.84 2.09 37.43
C ILE A 333 -9.13 2.47 38.88
N ARG A 334 -9.89 1.66 39.60
CA ARG A 334 -10.22 1.91 41.05
C ARG A 334 -8.97 1.89 41.92
N GLU A 335 -8.14 0.88 41.79
CA GLU A 335 -6.91 0.74 42.61
C GLU A 335 -5.95 1.93 42.35
N LYS A 336 -5.72 2.31 41.11
CA LYS A 336 -4.85 3.45 40.78
C LYS A 336 -5.41 4.77 41.24
N SER A 337 -6.73 4.98 41.11
CA SER A 337 -7.39 6.22 41.57
C SER A 337 -7.49 6.31 43.09
N GLN A 338 -7.74 5.18 43.79
CA GLN A 338 -7.74 5.15 45.25
C GLN A 338 -6.36 5.48 45.86
N THR A 339 -5.30 4.91 45.27
CA THR A 339 -3.92 5.22 45.69
C THR A 339 -3.60 6.71 45.54
N ALA A 340 -4.06 7.32 44.42
CA ALA A 340 -3.86 8.74 44.15
C ALA A 340 -4.56 9.65 45.18
N LEU A 341 -5.79 9.30 45.57
CA LEU A 341 -6.56 10.09 46.55
C LEU A 341 -6.09 9.85 47.99
N SER A 342 -5.81 8.59 48.37
CA SER A 342 -5.37 8.27 49.76
C SER A 342 -4.01 8.91 50.10
N THR A 343 -3.16 9.16 49.11
CA THR A 343 -1.87 9.85 49.29
C THR A 343 -1.95 11.36 49.15
N GLY A 344 -3.14 11.95 48.90
CA GLY A 344 -3.33 13.40 48.65
C GLY A 344 -2.64 13.96 47.41
N LYS A 345 -2.08 13.08 46.58
CA LYS A 345 -1.33 13.46 45.40
C LYS A 345 -2.26 13.58 44.17
N LEU A 346 -3.09 14.64 44.13
CA LEU A 346 -4.02 14.91 43.02
C LEU A 346 -3.33 15.01 41.64
N VAL A 347 -2.05 15.39 41.62
CA VAL A 347 -1.19 15.40 40.41
C VAL A 347 -1.15 14.03 39.74
N SER A 348 -1.22 12.93 40.49
CA SER A 348 -1.19 11.59 39.90
C SER A 348 -2.41 11.28 39.03
N LEU A 349 -3.56 11.93 39.29
CA LEU A 349 -4.74 11.84 38.40
C LEU A 349 -4.49 12.55 37.08
N GLY A 350 -3.81 13.70 37.10
CA GLY A 350 -3.36 14.38 35.88
C GLY A 350 -2.36 13.55 35.08
N VAL A 351 -1.40 12.91 35.74
CA VAL A 351 -0.44 12.02 35.09
C VAL A 351 -1.15 10.80 34.44
N LEU A 352 -2.12 10.19 35.15
CA LEU A 352 -2.89 9.09 34.58
C LEU A 352 -3.71 9.52 33.34
N ALA A 353 -4.36 10.69 33.42
CA ALA A 353 -5.09 11.25 32.28
C ALA A 353 -4.15 11.59 31.12
N PHE A 354 -2.99 12.19 31.41
CA PHE A 354 -1.95 12.47 30.43
C PHE A 354 -1.48 11.19 29.72
N LEU A 355 -1.09 10.17 30.48
CA LEU A 355 -0.58 8.92 29.90
C LEU A 355 -1.63 8.20 29.04
N ALA A 356 -2.90 8.22 29.45
CA ALA A 356 -3.98 7.64 28.68
C ALA A 356 -4.16 8.37 27.34
N VAL A 357 -4.31 9.70 27.37
CA VAL A 357 -4.53 10.52 26.17
C VAL A 357 -3.30 10.54 25.27
N PHE A 358 -2.11 10.61 25.83
CA PHE A 358 -0.85 10.58 25.09
C PHE A 358 -0.66 9.24 24.36
N ARG A 359 -0.99 8.13 25.02
CA ARG A 359 -0.90 6.80 24.43
C ARG A 359 -1.81 6.71 23.20
N GLU A 360 -3.11 7.01 23.33
CA GLU A 360 -4.05 6.92 22.23
C GLU A 360 -3.75 7.95 21.12
N GLY A 361 -3.29 9.15 21.51
CA GLY A 361 -2.81 10.15 20.57
C GLY A 361 -1.58 9.70 19.78
N THR A 362 -0.63 9.01 20.40
CA THR A 362 0.54 8.44 19.72
C THR A 362 0.14 7.34 18.75
N GLU A 363 -0.79 6.45 19.13
CA GLU A 363 -1.34 5.41 18.25
C GLU A 363 -2.05 6.03 17.05
N THR A 364 -2.88 7.05 17.27
CA THR A 364 -3.54 7.81 16.19
C THR A 364 -2.53 8.41 15.19
N VAL A 365 -1.48 9.07 15.71
CA VAL A 365 -0.40 9.65 14.87
C VAL A 365 0.28 8.58 14.06
N LEU A 366 0.62 7.43 14.64
CA LEU A 366 1.25 6.31 13.96
C LEU A 366 0.40 5.80 12.78
N PHE A 367 -0.90 5.59 13.02
CA PHE A 367 -1.81 5.13 11.98
C PHE A 367 -1.99 6.16 10.85
N TYR A 368 -2.07 7.44 11.20
CA TYR A 368 -2.18 8.50 10.20
C TYR A 368 -0.91 8.65 9.36
N ILE A 369 0.26 8.44 9.94
CA ILE A 369 1.52 8.38 9.20
C ILE A 369 1.52 7.18 8.24
N GLY A 370 1.09 6.00 8.71
CA GLY A 370 1.01 4.80 7.89
C GLY A 370 0.09 4.95 6.67
N MET A 371 -0.97 5.77 6.77
CA MET A 371 -1.86 6.03 5.64
C MET A 371 -1.52 7.30 4.85
N ALA A 372 -0.69 8.21 5.38
CA ALA A 372 -0.47 9.53 4.79
C ALA A 372 0.11 9.51 3.37
N SER A 373 0.89 8.48 3.02
CA SER A 373 1.45 8.27 1.67
C SER A 373 0.44 7.72 0.66
N GLN A 374 -0.73 7.26 1.13
CA GLN A 374 -1.70 6.52 0.33
C GLN A 374 -3.13 7.06 0.48
N ILE A 375 -3.29 8.24 1.03
CA ILE A 375 -4.57 8.94 1.16
C ILE A 375 -4.42 10.38 0.67
N GLN A 376 -5.39 10.87 -0.07
CA GLN A 376 -5.43 12.28 -0.42
C GLN A 376 -5.56 13.15 0.83
N LEU A 377 -4.80 14.25 0.90
CA LEU A 377 -4.82 15.16 2.06
C LEU A 377 -6.22 15.67 2.39
N GLN A 378 -7.04 15.93 1.39
CA GLN A 378 -8.43 16.34 1.57
C GLN A 378 -9.26 15.27 2.29
N SER A 379 -9.13 14.00 1.88
CA SER A 379 -9.80 12.85 2.49
C SER A 379 -9.33 12.63 3.92
N LEU A 380 -8.03 12.77 4.18
CA LEU A 380 -7.45 12.68 5.52
C LEU A 380 -8.02 13.75 6.45
N LEU A 381 -8.02 15.02 6.01
CA LEU A 381 -8.56 16.15 6.78
C LEU A 381 -10.06 16.02 7.01
N LEU A 382 -10.82 15.62 5.98
CA LEU A 382 -12.26 15.39 6.11
C LEU A 382 -12.56 14.29 7.12
N GLY A 383 -11.83 13.17 7.05
CA GLY A 383 -11.97 12.06 8.01
C GLY A 383 -11.62 12.48 9.43
N PHE A 384 -10.54 13.26 9.60
CA PHE A 384 -10.17 13.81 10.90
C PHE A 384 -11.27 14.72 11.48
N LEU A 385 -11.76 15.68 10.69
CA LEU A 385 -12.80 16.62 11.13
C LEU A 385 -14.12 15.89 11.45
N MET A 386 -14.51 14.93 10.62
CA MET A 386 -15.71 14.13 10.84
C MET A 386 -15.57 13.26 12.11
N GLY A 387 -14.43 12.58 12.27
CA GLY A 387 -14.14 11.78 13.46
C GLY A 387 -14.12 12.63 14.73
N ALA A 388 -13.51 13.82 14.68
CA ALA A 388 -13.46 14.77 15.80
C ALA A 388 -14.85 15.30 16.15
N ALA A 389 -15.69 15.60 15.15
CA ALA A 389 -17.08 16.04 15.37
C ALA A 389 -17.92 14.94 16.06
N ILE A 390 -17.84 13.71 15.57
CA ILE A 390 -18.54 12.56 16.16
C ILE A 390 -18.06 12.32 17.59
N LEU A 391 -16.74 12.34 17.81
CA LEU A 391 -16.15 12.17 19.14
C LEU A 391 -16.57 13.30 20.11
N GLY A 392 -16.63 14.54 19.63
CA GLY A 392 -17.11 15.70 20.40
C GLY A 392 -18.57 15.54 20.83
N VAL A 393 -19.44 15.08 19.92
CA VAL A 393 -20.86 14.79 20.24
C VAL A 393 -20.95 13.67 21.28
N LEU A 394 -20.21 12.57 21.11
CA LEU A 394 -20.18 11.47 22.06
C LEU A 394 -19.65 11.91 23.43
N ALA A 395 -18.57 12.70 23.47
CA ALA A 395 -18.04 13.27 24.70
C ALA A 395 -19.08 14.13 25.42
N TYR A 396 -19.78 15.00 24.68
CA TYR A 396 -20.85 15.81 25.25
C TYR A 396 -21.97 14.95 25.85
N LEU A 397 -22.46 13.96 25.11
CA LEU A 397 -23.50 13.05 25.58
C LEU A 397 -23.08 12.26 26.81
N MET A 398 -21.82 11.80 26.87
CA MET A 398 -21.32 11.02 28.00
C MET A 398 -21.12 11.90 29.25
N VAL A 399 -20.58 13.11 29.09
CA VAL A 399 -20.23 13.99 30.22
C VAL A 399 -21.46 14.73 30.76
N PHE A 400 -22.29 15.30 29.88
CA PHE A 400 -23.39 16.18 30.26
C PHE A 400 -24.76 15.47 30.33
N VAL A 401 -25.01 14.52 29.44
CA VAL A 401 -26.28 13.76 29.44
C VAL A 401 -26.18 12.48 30.29
N GLY A 402 -24.95 12.06 30.63
CA GLY A 402 -24.72 10.87 31.44
C GLY A 402 -24.92 9.56 30.66
N LEU A 403 -24.77 9.61 29.32
CA LEU A 403 -24.85 8.43 28.46
C LEU A 403 -23.79 7.42 28.90
N LYS A 404 -24.22 6.20 29.23
CA LYS A 404 -23.32 5.10 29.54
C LYS A 404 -23.13 4.25 28.30
N LEU A 405 -21.92 4.24 27.77
CA LEU A 405 -21.59 3.31 26.68
C LEU A 405 -21.59 1.87 27.22
N PRO A 406 -22.29 0.94 26.54
CA PRO A 406 -22.22 -0.47 26.91
C PRO A 406 -20.85 -1.02 26.49
N LEU A 407 -19.96 -1.21 27.49
CA LEU A 407 -18.54 -1.56 27.27
C LEU A 407 -18.37 -2.85 26.45
N ARG A 408 -19.23 -3.87 26.64
CA ARG A 408 -19.13 -5.13 25.90
C ARG A 408 -19.32 -4.95 24.39
N PRO A 409 -20.45 -4.37 23.88
CA PRO A 409 -20.60 -4.08 22.46
C PRO A 409 -19.52 -3.16 21.93
N PHE A 410 -19.10 -2.14 22.71
CA PHE A 410 -18.03 -1.24 22.32
C PHE A 410 -16.73 -2.00 22.01
N PHE A 411 -16.21 -2.80 22.96
CA PHE A 411 -14.98 -3.57 22.73
C PHE A 411 -15.11 -4.61 21.62
N LEU A 412 -16.32 -5.17 21.40
CA LEU A 412 -16.55 -6.09 20.29
C LEU A 412 -16.44 -5.36 18.95
N VAL A 413 -17.14 -4.23 18.79
CA VAL A 413 -17.11 -3.43 17.55
C VAL A 413 -15.69 -2.90 17.30
N SER A 414 -15.03 -2.36 18.33
CA SER A 414 -13.62 -1.90 18.24
C SER A 414 -12.71 -3.04 17.79
N SER A 415 -12.87 -4.25 18.31
CA SER A 415 -12.06 -5.41 17.91
C SER A 415 -12.25 -5.79 16.44
N ILE A 416 -13.48 -5.68 15.92
CA ILE A 416 -13.78 -5.92 14.50
C ILE A 416 -13.12 -4.84 13.63
N ILE A 417 -13.24 -3.58 14.02
CA ILE A 417 -12.62 -2.46 13.28
C ILE A 417 -11.09 -2.61 13.26
N VAL A 418 -10.48 -2.91 14.41
CA VAL A 418 -9.03 -3.13 14.53
C VAL A 418 -8.59 -4.28 13.63
N PHE A 419 -9.33 -5.37 13.61
CA PHE A 419 -9.00 -6.53 12.77
C PHE A 419 -9.12 -6.20 11.29
N TYR A 420 -10.19 -5.48 10.89
CA TYR A 420 -10.34 -4.96 9.53
C TYR A 420 -9.15 -4.07 9.13
N LEU A 421 -8.81 -3.09 9.97
CA LEU A 421 -7.67 -2.21 9.72
C LEU A 421 -6.34 -2.98 9.67
N CYS A 422 -6.16 -4.00 10.54
CA CYS A 422 -4.97 -4.85 10.50
C CYS A 422 -4.82 -5.56 9.14
N ILE A 423 -5.90 -6.13 8.60
CA ILE A 423 -5.89 -6.75 7.26
C ILE A 423 -5.52 -5.69 6.21
N LYS A 424 -6.16 -4.53 6.26
CA LYS A 424 -5.95 -3.45 5.28
C LYS A 424 -4.52 -2.91 5.33
N PHE A 425 -3.99 -2.59 6.51
CA PHE A 425 -2.60 -2.13 6.67
C PHE A 425 -1.57 -3.19 6.28
N THR A 426 -1.86 -4.48 6.48
CA THR A 426 -1.00 -5.57 6.02
C THR A 426 -0.90 -5.58 4.50
N GLY A 427 -2.04 -5.55 3.80
CA GLY A 427 -2.07 -5.53 2.33
C GLY A 427 -1.34 -4.31 1.77
N MET A 428 -1.69 -3.11 2.26
CA MET A 428 -1.12 -1.86 1.79
C MET A 428 0.36 -1.70 2.14
N GLY A 429 0.77 -2.13 3.33
CA GLY A 429 2.16 -2.07 3.75
C GLY A 429 3.06 -2.94 2.88
N ILE A 430 2.65 -4.19 2.62
CA ILE A 430 3.39 -5.10 1.73
C ILE A 430 3.41 -4.55 0.31
N HIS A 431 2.27 -4.08 -0.17
CA HIS A 431 2.15 -3.48 -1.49
C HIS A 431 3.06 -2.26 -1.67
N SER A 432 3.11 -1.35 -0.70
CA SER A 432 4.04 -0.22 -0.72
C SER A 432 5.51 -0.67 -0.73
N LEU A 433 5.86 -1.77 -0.05
CA LEU A 433 7.20 -2.34 -0.11
C LEU A 433 7.50 -2.99 -1.47
N GLN A 434 6.48 -3.51 -2.17
CA GLN A 434 6.60 -3.98 -3.55
C GLN A 434 6.85 -2.79 -4.49
N LEU A 435 6.10 -1.68 -4.35
CA LEU A 435 6.35 -0.44 -5.08
C LEU A 435 7.75 0.15 -4.83
N ALA A 436 8.27 -0.05 -3.62
CA ALA A 436 9.63 0.37 -3.28
C ALA A 436 10.72 -0.62 -3.74
N GLY A 437 10.39 -1.71 -4.42
CA GLY A 437 11.32 -2.73 -4.86
C GLY A 437 11.95 -3.58 -3.74
N VAL A 438 11.42 -3.52 -2.50
CA VAL A 438 11.92 -4.28 -1.34
C VAL A 438 11.39 -5.72 -1.34
N ILE A 439 10.16 -5.91 -1.81
CA ILE A 439 9.49 -7.20 -1.91
C ILE A 439 9.17 -7.45 -3.38
N PRO A 440 9.48 -8.63 -3.93
CA PRO A 440 9.12 -8.95 -5.31
C PRO A 440 7.60 -8.99 -5.48
N THR A 441 7.12 -8.75 -6.71
CA THR A 441 5.71 -8.79 -7.06
C THR A 441 5.47 -9.98 -8.00
N SER A 442 4.86 -11.05 -7.47
CA SER A 442 4.43 -12.19 -8.30
C SER A 442 2.96 -11.99 -8.67
N ASN A 443 2.73 -11.27 -9.78
CA ASN A 443 1.37 -11.03 -10.27
C ASN A 443 0.74 -12.32 -10.82
N SER A 444 -0.52 -12.58 -10.46
CA SER A 444 -1.32 -13.68 -11.00
C SER A 444 -2.58 -13.12 -11.60
N GLU A 445 -2.77 -13.32 -12.92
CA GLU A 445 -3.96 -12.90 -13.66
C GLU A 445 -5.28 -13.46 -13.09
N ASN A 446 -5.21 -14.54 -12.31
CA ASN A 446 -6.38 -15.19 -11.71
C ASN A 446 -6.71 -14.70 -10.29
N MET A 447 -5.94 -13.75 -9.72
CA MET A 447 -6.20 -13.24 -8.38
C MET A 447 -7.12 -12.01 -8.41
N PRO A 448 -8.17 -12.00 -7.57
CA PRO A 448 -9.05 -10.83 -7.48
C PRO A 448 -8.35 -9.67 -6.75
N SER A 449 -8.58 -8.47 -7.24
CA SER A 449 -8.28 -7.23 -6.51
C SER A 449 -9.53 -6.78 -5.76
N ILE A 450 -9.45 -6.63 -4.43
CA ILE A 450 -10.56 -6.16 -3.58
C ILE A 450 -10.08 -4.97 -2.76
N GLU A 451 -10.40 -3.77 -3.21
CA GLU A 451 -9.95 -2.51 -2.62
C GLU A 451 -10.35 -2.34 -1.16
N PHE A 452 -11.57 -2.74 -0.81
CA PHE A 452 -12.07 -2.63 0.55
C PHE A 452 -11.16 -3.27 1.59
N PHE A 453 -10.55 -4.40 1.25
CA PHE A 453 -9.60 -5.12 2.10
C PHE A 453 -8.14 -4.83 1.76
N ALA A 454 -7.86 -3.97 0.78
CA ALA A 454 -6.54 -3.78 0.20
C ALA A 454 -5.90 -5.12 -0.22
N LEU A 455 -6.69 -5.95 -0.90
CA LEU A 455 -6.24 -7.22 -1.48
C LEU A 455 -5.72 -6.93 -2.89
N TYR A 456 -4.44 -7.16 -3.09
CA TYR A 456 -3.77 -6.95 -4.37
C TYR A 456 -3.52 -8.28 -5.10
N PRO A 457 -3.42 -8.30 -6.44
CA PRO A 457 -3.25 -9.53 -7.21
C PRO A 457 -1.81 -10.07 -7.13
N SER A 458 -1.25 -10.13 -5.93
CA SER A 458 0.08 -10.69 -5.66
C SER A 458 0.05 -11.69 -4.50
N TRP A 459 0.81 -12.78 -4.62
CA TRP A 459 0.88 -13.80 -3.57
C TRP A 459 1.49 -13.25 -2.29
N GLU A 460 2.48 -12.38 -2.41
CA GLU A 460 3.21 -11.80 -1.28
C GLU A 460 2.32 -10.92 -0.39
N SER A 461 1.33 -10.23 -0.95
CA SER A 461 0.37 -9.43 -0.18
C SER A 461 -0.81 -10.28 0.32
N THR A 462 -1.28 -11.23 -0.48
CA THR A 462 -2.48 -12.03 -0.19
C THR A 462 -2.26 -13.11 0.86
N ILE A 463 -1.12 -13.83 0.83
CA ILE A 463 -0.83 -14.89 1.80
C ILE A 463 -0.82 -14.38 3.24
N PRO A 464 -0.14 -13.29 3.62
CA PRO A 464 -0.19 -12.75 4.97
C PRO A 464 -1.60 -12.35 5.42
N GLN A 465 -2.41 -11.78 4.55
CA GLN A 465 -3.81 -11.43 4.86
C GLN A 465 -4.66 -12.69 5.12
N ILE A 466 -4.53 -13.73 4.29
CA ILE A 466 -5.21 -15.01 4.50
C ILE A 466 -4.77 -15.66 5.81
N MET A 467 -3.47 -15.62 6.13
CA MET A 467 -2.96 -16.16 7.39
C MET A 467 -3.55 -15.44 8.61
N LEU A 468 -3.72 -14.12 8.55
CA LEU A 468 -4.37 -13.35 9.61
C LEU A 468 -5.82 -13.78 9.83
N VAL A 469 -6.57 -13.96 8.73
CA VAL A 469 -7.97 -14.42 8.79
C VAL A 469 -8.05 -15.84 9.36
N LEU A 470 -7.20 -16.76 8.89
CA LEU A 470 -7.16 -18.13 9.38
C LEU A 470 -6.79 -18.19 10.88
N ALA A 471 -5.82 -17.38 11.30
CA ALA A 471 -5.44 -17.29 12.71
C ALA A 471 -6.60 -16.78 13.59
N ALA A 472 -7.33 -15.77 13.14
CA ALA A 472 -8.50 -15.26 13.84
C ALA A 472 -9.61 -16.29 13.95
N VAL A 473 -9.93 -16.99 12.86
CA VAL A 473 -10.94 -18.08 12.84
C VAL A 473 -10.51 -19.20 13.78
N MET A 474 -9.25 -19.61 13.74
CA MET A 474 -8.71 -20.65 14.63
C MET A 474 -8.88 -20.27 16.10
N ILE A 475 -8.54 -19.04 16.49
CA ILE A 475 -8.71 -18.53 17.86
C ILE A 475 -10.18 -18.61 18.29
N LEU A 476 -11.11 -18.17 17.44
CA LEU A 476 -12.55 -18.21 17.72
C LEU A 476 -13.06 -19.64 17.90
N VAL A 477 -12.67 -20.55 17.03
CA VAL A 477 -13.05 -21.97 17.09
C VAL A 477 -12.52 -22.63 18.39
N PHE A 478 -11.24 -22.45 18.71
CA PHE A 478 -10.65 -22.99 19.94
C PHE A 478 -11.36 -22.48 21.20
N ARG A 479 -11.74 -21.20 21.23
CA ARG A 479 -12.52 -20.64 22.36
C ARG A 479 -13.91 -21.25 22.46
N SER A 480 -14.61 -21.38 21.34
CA SER A 480 -15.94 -21.98 21.31
C SER A 480 -15.91 -23.42 21.85
N LEU A 481 -14.92 -24.19 21.42
CA LEU A 481 -14.73 -25.57 21.90
C LEU A 481 -14.38 -25.66 23.39
N LYS A 482 -13.54 -24.73 23.88
CA LYS A 482 -13.16 -24.68 25.31
C LYS A 482 -14.34 -24.30 26.21
N ASN A 483 -15.17 -23.35 25.76
CA ASN A 483 -16.38 -22.95 26.51
C ASN A 483 -17.43 -24.09 26.57
N LYS A 484 -17.61 -24.87 25.48
CA LYS A 484 -18.48 -26.05 25.51
C LYS A 484 -18.01 -27.10 26.52
N LYS A 485 -16.69 -27.38 26.60
CA LYS A 485 -16.15 -28.33 27.58
C LYS A 485 -16.34 -27.88 29.03
N SER A 486 -16.30 -26.58 29.33
CA SER A 486 -16.48 -26.09 30.68
C SER A 486 -17.94 -26.16 31.18
N ILE A 487 -18.91 -26.16 30.26
CA ILE A 487 -20.33 -26.30 30.58
C ILE A 487 -20.68 -27.77 30.81
N THR A 488 -20.06 -28.70 30.07
CA THR A 488 -20.30 -30.15 30.20
C THR A 488 -19.68 -30.74 31.49
N VAL A 489 -18.71 -30.08 32.11
CA VAL A 489 -18.07 -30.52 33.37
C VAL A 489 -18.80 -29.97 34.62
N LYS A 490 -19.76 -29.02 34.44
CA LYS A 490 -20.54 -28.43 35.55
C LYS A 490 -21.95 -29.03 35.70
N ASN A 491 -22.35 -29.91 34.82
CA ASN A 491 -23.55 -30.75 34.93
C ASN A 491 -23.15 -32.18 35.25
#